data_342c4db6db944d50ba9eef8449c48ef8
#
_entry.id   342c4db6db944d50ba9eef8449c48ef8
#
_cell.length_a   1.000
_cell.length_b   1.000
_cell.length_c   1.000
_cell.angle_alpha   90.00
_cell.angle_beta   90.00
_cell.angle_gamma   90.00
#
_symmetry.space_group_name_H-M   'P 1'
#
loop_
_entity.id
_entity.type
_entity.pdbx_description
1 polymer ?
#
loop_
_entity_poly.entity_id
_entity_poly.type
_entity_poly.pdbx_seq_one_letter_code
_entity_poly.pdbx_strand_id
1 'polypeptide(L)'
;MTTSFSLRTLSRDDILEHLPELTDILVSCVNGGASVSFMLPFSPETATAFWLRMAQSVAAGERIVLAAADAQQRLVGTVQLITDQPENQPHRADVAKLLVHQNARRQGLANALMSRLEAIAREQGKSVLVLDTATGSGAENFYVQCGWEKAGEIPRYALMPDGEQTATSLFYKFLS
;
A
#
# COMPACT_ATOMS: atom_id res chain seq x y z
N MET A 1 -14.22 -15.06 17.83
CA MET A 1 -14.86 -13.80 17.39
C MET A 1 -14.24 -13.31 16.10
N THR A 2 -15.04 -13.15 15.08
CA THR A 2 -14.59 -12.55 13.83
C THR A 2 -14.45 -11.05 14.02
N THR A 3 -13.23 -10.52 13.79
CA THR A 3 -13.02 -9.08 13.80
C THR A 3 -13.68 -8.50 12.55
N SER A 4 -14.54 -7.53 12.73
CA SER A 4 -15.25 -6.89 11.63
C SER A 4 -14.46 -5.68 11.14
N PHE A 5 -14.15 -5.66 9.83
CA PHE A 5 -13.53 -4.52 9.16
C PHE A 5 -14.48 -3.98 8.11
N SER A 6 -14.41 -2.68 7.87
CA SER A 6 -15.03 -2.07 6.70
C SER A 6 -13.94 -1.50 5.80
N LEU A 7 -14.15 -1.61 4.49
CA LEU A 7 -13.22 -1.10 3.48
C LEU A 7 -13.88 0.04 2.71
N ARG A 8 -13.13 1.12 2.49
CA ARG A 8 -13.62 2.23 1.66
C ARG A 8 -12.49 2.96 0.97
N THR A 9 -12.79 3.56 -0.17
CA THR A 9 -11.86 4.47 -0.83
C THR A 9 -11.91 5.82 -0.12
N LEU A 10 -10.77 6.48 -0.05
CA LEU A 10 -10.64 7.78 0.59
C LEU A 10 -10.56 8.89 -0.46
N SER A 11 -11.43 9.89 -0.35
CA SER A 11 -11.30 11.13 -1.08
C SER A 11 -10.20 11.99 -0.46
N ARG A 12 -9.84 13.09 -1.14
CA ARG A 12 -8.94 14.09 -0.56
C ARG A 12 -9.41 14.53 0.83
N ASP A 13 -10.69 14.85 0.97
CA ASP A 13 -11.24 15.34 2.24
C ASP A 13 -11.23 14.25 3.31
N ASP A 14 -11.48 13.00 2.93
CA ASP A 14 -11.37 11.85 3.85
C ASP A 14 -9.93 11.71 4.38
N ILE A 15 -8.93 11.84 3.52
CA ILE A 15 -7.53 11.78 3.95
C ILE A 15 -7.21 12.90 4.93
N LEU A 16 -7.65 14.12 4.64
CA LEU A 16 -7.43 15.26 5.54
C LEU A 16 -8.12 15.07 6.89
N GLU A 17 -9.33 14.52 6.90
CA GLU A 17 -10.07 14.24 8.12
C GLU A 17 -9.41 13.17 8.99
N HIS A 18 -8.78 12.16 8.35
CA HIS A 18 -8.17 11.01 9.04
C HIS A 18 -6.65 11.10 9.14
N LEU A 19 -6.05 12.28 9.00
CA LEU A 19 -4.60 12.45 9.05
C LEU A 19 -3.94 11.82 10.29
N PRO A 20 -4.48 11.98 11.51
CA PRO A 20 -3.84 11.37 12.68
C PRO A 20 -3.75 9.85 12.59
N GLU A 21 -4.81 9.18 12.13
CA GLU A 21 -4.84 7.73 12.01
C GLU A 21 -3.92 7.24 10.90
N LEU A 22 -3.93 7.90 9.75
CA LEU A 22 -3.07 7.58 8.61
C LEU A 22 -1.60 7.78 8.95
N THR A 23 -1.28 8.86 9.66
CA THR A 23 0.06 9.11 10.17
C THR A 23 0.52 7.99 11.11
N ASP A 24 -0.34 7.58 12.03
CA ASP A 24 -0.04 6.51 12.97
C ASP A 24 0.22 5.17 12.26
N ILE A 25 -0.57 4.84 11.23
CA ILE A 25 -0.34 3.63 10.44
C ILE A 25 1.05 3.65 9.80
N LEU A 26 1.42 4.75 9.16
CA LEU A 26 2.70 4.84 8.46
C LEU A 26 3.87 4.80 9.44
N VAL A 27 3.80 5.55 10.54
CA VAL A 27 4.82 5.54 11.59
C VAL A 27 4.98 4.14 12.17
N SER A 28 3.87 3.47 12.47
CA SER A 28 3.88 2.09 12.98
C SER A 28 4.62 1.14 12.04
N CYS A 29 4.35 1.24 10.73
CA CYS A 29 4.98 0.35 9.75
C CYS A 29 6.47 0.62 9.58
N VAL A 30 6.88 1.89 9.48
CA VAL A 30 8.30 2.24 9.33
C VAL A 30 9.09 1.86 10.57
N ASN A 31 8.56 2.13 11.75
CA ASN A 31 9.21 1.75 13.02
C ASN A 31 9.27 0.23 13.18
N GLY A 32 8.36 -0.50 12.57
CA GLY A 32 8.38 -1.96 12.53
C GLY A 32 9.33 -2.55 11.48
N GLY A 33 10.06 -1.71 10.75
CA GLY A 33 11.06 -2.13 9.76
C GLY A 33 10.54 -2.29 8.34
N ALA A 34 9.32 -1.86 8.03
CA ALA A 34 8.79 -1.97 6.68
C ALA A 34 9.54 -1.07 5.70
N SER A 35 9.88 -1.65 4.53
CA SER A 35 10.52 -0.92 3.44
C SER A 35 9.45 -0.24 2.58
N VAL A 36 9.16 1.01 2.90
CA VAL A 36 8.11 1.79 2.23
C VAL A 36 8.60 3.19 1.88
N SER A 37 9.85 3.29 1.45
CA SER A 37 10.51 4.51 0.98
C SER A 37 11.03 5.43 2.07
N PHE A 38 10.90 5.09 3.34
CA PHE A 38 11.29 5.95 4.46
C PHE A 38 12.40 5.36 5.30
N MET A 39 13.14 6.24 5.97
CA MET A 39 14.30 5.91 6.79
C MET A 39 14.04 6.22 8.26
N LEU A 40 14.72 5.50 9.15
CA LEU A 40 14.77 5.83 10.57
C LEU A 40 15.89 6.86 10.83
N PRO A 41 15.72 7.79 11.77
CA PRO A 41 14.52 8.03 12.57
C PRO A 41 13.38 8.62 11.73
N PHE A 42 12.15 8.19 11.98
CA PHE A 42 10.99 8.61 11.21
C PHE A 42 10.00 9.36 12.08
N SER A 43 9.69 10.61 11.69
CA SER A 43 8.84 11.49 12.50
C SER A 43 7.39 11.48 12.04
N PRO A 44 6.43 11.73 12.96
CA PRO A 44 5.03 11.93 12.59
C PRO A 44 4.84 13.08 11.58
N GLU A 45 5.65 14.12 11.66
CA GLU A 45 5.60 15.27 10.73
C GLU A 45 5.90 14.84 9.29
N THR A 46 6.90 13.97 9.11
CA THR A 46 7.23 13.42 7.78
C THR A 46 6.10 12.56 7.26
N ALA A 47 5.49 11.74 8.12
CA ALA A 47 4.35 10.91 7.75
C ALA A 47 3.14 11.77 7.35
N THR A 48 2.85 12.81 8.11
CA THR A 48 1.76 13.74 7.82
C THR A 48 1.99 14.42 6.47
N ALA A 49 3.21 14.88 6.19
CA ALA A 49 3.56 15.51 4.91
C ALA A 49 3.34 14.54 3.75
N PHE A 50 3.67 13.26 3.92
CA PHE A 50 3.39 12.24 2.91
C PHE A 50 1.89 12.14 2.62
N TRP A 51 1.05 12.05 3.66
CA TRP A 51 -0.39 11.91 3.45
C TRP A 51 -1.02 13.16 2.86
N LEU A 52 -0.49 14.35 3.16
CA LEU A 52 -0.93 15.57 2.49
C LEU A 52 -0.66 15.54 0.99
N ARG A 53 0.49 15.01 0.58
CA ARG A 53 0.80 14.80 -0.86
C ARG A 53 -0.14 13.76 -1.47
N MET A 54 -0.47 12.70 -0.74
CA MET A 54 -1.41 11.67 -1.23
C MET A 54 -2.81 12.25 -1.43
N ALA A 55 -3.24 13.12 -0.53
CA ALA A 55 -4.53 13.81 -0.67
C ALA A 55 -4.60 14.64 -1.95
N GLN A 56 -3.54 15.37 -2.28
CA GLN A 56 -3.44 16.14 -3.52
C GLN A 56 -3.44 15.22 -4.75
N SER A 57 -2.71 14.11 -4.69
CA SER A 57 -2.63 13.15 -5.78
C SER A 57 -3.97 12.48 -6.05
N VAL A 58 -4.73 12.15 -5.00
CA VAL A 58 -6.09 11.62 -5.14
C VAL A 58 -7.00 12.66 -5.80
N ALA A 59 -6.94 13.90 -5.37
CA ALA A 59 -7.74 14.99 -5.95
C ALA A 59 -7.43 15.22 -7.42
N ALA A 60 -6.16 15.00 -7.82
CA ALA A 60 -5.73 15.12 -9.21
C ALA A 60 -6.09 13.90 -10.07
N GLY A 61 -6.68 12.85 -9.50
CA GLY A 61 -7.05 11.64 -10.23
C GLY A 61 -5.90 10.71 -10.55
N GLU A 62 -4.76 10.87 -9.88
CA GLU A 62 -3.55 10.09 -10.17
C GLU A 62 -3.54 8.72 -9.48
N ARG A 63 -4.29 8.57 -8.40
CA ARG A 63 -4.33 7.33 -7.60
C ARG A 63 -5.60 7.19 -6.81
N ILE A 64 -5.81 5.96 -6.36
CA ILE A 64 -6.91 5.60 -5.45
C ILE A 64 -6.26 5.10 -4.17
N VAL A 65 -6.74 5.59 -3.02
CA VAL A 65 -6.32 5.11 -1.70
C VAL A 65 -7.48 4.34 -1.10
N LEU A 66 -7.24 3.07 -0.80
CA LEU A 66 -8.22 2.20 -0.13
C LEU A 66 -7.80 2.05 1.33
N ALA A 67 -8.75 2.17 2.24
CA ALA A 67 -8.49 2.04 3.66
C ALA A 67 -9.41 1.02 4.31
N ALA A 68 -8.91 0.42 5.39
CA ALA A 68 -9.68 -0.46 6.24
C ALA A 68 -9.87 0.19 7.60
N ALA A 69 -11.10 0.15 8.10
CA ALA A 69 -11.47 0.63 9.43
C ALA A 69 -11.88 -0.53 10.33
N ASP A 70 -11.55 -0.43 11.61
CA ASP A 70 -11.95 -1.42 12.62
C ASP A 70 -13.42 -1.19 13.06
N ALA A 71 -13.87 -1.95 14.05
CA ALA A 71 -15.24 -1.87 14.56
C ALA A 71 -15.57 -0.50 15.18
N GLN A 72 -14.56 0.26 15.61
CA GLN A 72 -14.70 1.60 16.14
C GLN A 72 -14.55 2.68 15.06
N GLN A 73 -14.53 2.28 13.78
CA GLN A 73 -14.37 3.17 12.62
C GLN A 73 -13.01 3.87 12.57
N ARG A 74 -12.01 3.33 13.25
CA ARG A 74 -10.64 3.83 13.20
C ARG A 74 -9.89 3.16 12.05
N LEU A 75 -9.19 3.96 11.24
CA LEU A 75 -8.39 3.42 10.14
C LEU A 75 -7.19 2.64 10.69
N VAL A 76 -6.99 1.43 10.20
CA VAL A 76 -5.94 0.51 10.66
C VAL A 76 -5.11 -0.07 9.52
N GLY A 77 -5.49 0.16 8.28
CA GLY A 77 -4.73 -0.33 7.13
C GLY A 77 -5.05 0.46 5.88
N THR A 78 -4.11 0.45 4.92
CA THR A 78 -4.27 1.12 3.62
C THR A 78 -3.56 0.36 2.53
N VAL A 79 -3.97 0.60 1.27
CA VAL A 79 -3.23 0.23 0.08
C VAL A 79 -3.57 1.24 -1.02
N GLN A 80 -2.64 1.46 -1.95
CA GLN A 80 -2.83 2.43 -3.02
C GLN A 80 -2.76 1.77 -4.38
N LEU A 81 -3.60 2.25 -5.30
CA LEU A 81 -3.57 1.91 -6.71
C LEU A 81 -3.20 3.17 -7.48
N ILE A 82 -2.03 3.16 -8.11
CA ILE A 82 -1.54 4.30 -8.89
C ILE A 82 -2.00 4.09 -10.33
N THR A 83 -3.02 4.84 -10.72
CA THR A 83 -3.69 4.69 -12.03
C THR A 83 -3.10 5.60 -13.10
N ASP A 84 -2.41 6.67 -12.70
CA ASP A 84 -1.75 7.59 -13.62
C ASP A 84 -0.47 6.94 -14.15
N GLN A 85 -0.50 6.55 -15.42
CA GLN A 85 0.58 5.82 -16.08
C GLN A 85 0.88 6.47 -17.43
N PRO A 86 2.04 6.16 -18.04
CA PRO A 86 2.34 6.66 -19.38
C PRO A 86 1.23 6.35 -20.39
N GLU A 87 1.14 7.19 -21.41
CA GLU A 87 0.07 7.13 -22.42
C GLU A 87 -0.10 5.76 -23.05
N ASN A 88 0.99 5.01 -23.22
CA ASN A 88 0.97 3.66 -23.82
C ASN A 88 0.69 2.55 -22.82
N GLN A 89 0.34 2.89 -21.57
CA GLN A 89 0.07 1.92 -20.51
C GLN A 89 -1.28 2.21 -19.81
N PRO A 90 -2.36 2.43 -20.57
CA PRO A 90 -3.66 2.75 -19.96
C PRO A 90 -4.26 1.56 -19.22
N HIS A 91 -3.83 0.35 -19.56
CA HIS A 91 -4.30 -0.92 -18.99
C HIS A 91 -3.55 -1.34 -17.73
N ARG A 92 -2.49 -0.60 -17.33
CA ARG A 92 -1.63 -0.96 -16.21
C ARG A 92 -1.81 -0.01 -15.01
N ALA A 93 -1.61 -0.54 -13.83
CA ALA A 93 -1.53 0.26 -12.60
C ALA A 93 -0.46 -0.31 -11.67
N ASP A 94 0.10 0.54 -10.83
CA ASP A 94 1.01 0.12 -9.76
C ASP A 94 0.25 -0.02 -8.45
N VAL A 95 0.58 -1.05 -7.69
CA VAL A 95 0.12 -1.25 -6.32
C VAL A 95 1.24 -0.83 -5.39
N ALA A 96 0.93 0.01 -4.41
CA ALA A 96 1.93 0.56 -3.50
C ALA A 96 1.35 0.76 -2.10
N LYS A 97 2.24 0.82 -1.12
CA LYS A 97 1.91 1.21 0.25
C LYS A 97 0.81 0.36 0.86
N LEU A 98 0.94 -0.97 0.76
CA LEU A 98 0.13 -1.88 1.55
C LEU A 98 0.64 -1.80 3.00
N LEU A 99 -0.10 -1.15 3.84
CA LEU A 99 0.27 -0.86 5.22
C LEU A 99 -0.81 -1.38 6.15
N VAL A 100 -0.41 -2.16 7.16
CA VAL A 100 -1.31 -2.61 8.22
C VAL A 100 -0.67 -2.23 9.55
N HIS A 101 -1.40 -1.48 10.38
CA HIS A 101 -0.92 -1.09 11.71
C HIS A 101 -0.51 -2.34 12.49
N GLN A 102 0.60 -2.27 13.25
CA GLN A 102 1.13 -3.43 13.95
C GLN A 102 0.09 -4.10 14.87
N ASN A 103 -0.80 -3.30 15.46
CA ASN A 103 -1.86 -3.81 16.33
C ASN A 103 -3.01 -4.48 15.60
N ALA A 104 -3.10 -4.35 14.27
CA ALA A 104 -4.17 -4.92 13.46
C ALA A 104 -3.70 -6.08 12.58
N ARG A 105 -2.49 -6.57 12.78
CA ARG A 105 -1.93 -7.66 11.98
C ARG A 105 -2.53 -9.02 12.36
N ARG A 106 -2.36 -10.00 11.46
CA ARG A 106 -2.81 -11.39 11.62
C ARG A 106 -4.34 -11.54 11.70
N GLN A 107 -5.08 -10.62 11.05
CA GLN A 107 -6.53 -10.64 11.03
C GLN A 107 -7.09 -10.75 9.60
N GLY A 108 -6.23 -11.08 8.62
CA GLY A 108 -6.64 -11.20 7.22
C GLY A 108 -6.85 -9.87 6.52
N LEU A 109 -6.42 -8.77 7.12
CA LEU A 109 -6.67 -7.42 6.61
C LEU A 109 -5.96 -7.15 5.28
N ALA A 110 -4.70 -7.59 5.15
CA ALA A 110 -3.94 -7.42 3.93
C ALA A 110 -4.61 -8.14 2.76
N ASN A 111 -5.10 -9.37 2.96
CA ASN A 111 -5.85 -10.10 1.94
C ASN A 111 -7.12 -9.35 1.53
N ALA A 112 -7.86 -8.84 2.49
CA ALA A 112 -9.10 -8.10 2.23
C ALA A 112 -8.82 -6.82 1.42
N LEU A 113 -7.77 -6.08 1.79
CA LEU A 113 -7.36 -4.88 1.07
C LEU A 113 -6.95 -5.20 -0.36
N MET A 114 -6.13 -6.21 -0.57
CA MET A 114 -5.66 -6.59 -1.90
C MET A 114 -6.81 -7.10 -2.78
N SER A 115 -7.70 -7.92 -2.25
CA SER A 115 -8.84 -8.43 -2.98
C SER A 115 -9.78 -7.30 -3.44
N ARG A 116 -10.06 -6.35 -2.55
CA ARG A 116 -10.91 -5.20 -2.90
C ARG A 116 -10.22 -4.30 -3.91
N LEU A 117 -8.91 -4.08 -3.76
CA LEU A 117 -8.15 -3.24 -4.68
C LEU A 117 -8.16 -3.82 -6.09
N GLU A 118 -8.05 -5.14 -6.23
CA GLU A 118 -8.12 -5.79 -7.54
C GLU A 118 -9.49 -5.60 -8.19
N ALA A 119 -10.57 -5.66 -7.42
CA ALA A 119 -11.92 -5.38 -7.92
C ALA A 119 -12.03 -3.93 -8.42
N ILE A 120 -11.50 -2.99 -7.65
CA ILE A 120 -11.45 -1.57 -8.04
C ILE A 120 -10.63 -1.40 -9.32
N ALA A 121 -9.48 -2.06 -9.43
CA ALA A 121 -8.63 -2.00 -10.61
C ALA A 121 -9.37 -2.49 -11.86
N ARG A 122 -10.13 -3.57 -11.76
CA ARG A 122 -10.97 -4.05 -12.87
C ARG A 122 -12.00 -3.00 -13.28
N GLU A 123 -12.66 -2.37 -12.32
CA GLU A 123 -13.63 -1.30 -12.57
C GLU A 123 -12.98 -0.12 -13.28
N GLN A 124 -11.70 0.15 -13.01
CA GLN A 124 -10.92 1.19 -13.65
C GLN A 124 -10.37 0.79 -15.03
N GLY A 125 -10.70 -0.39 -15.51
CA GLY A 125 -10.22 -0.89 -16.81
C GLY A 125 -8.78 -1.36 -16.81
N LYS A 126 -8.21 -1.65 -15.64
CA LYS A 126 -6.84 -2.15 -15.55
C LYS A 126 -6.82 -3.67 -15.66
N SER A 127 -5.92 -4.17 -16.51
CA SER A 127 -5.75 -5.61 -16.71
C SER A 127 -4.38 -6.12 -16.25
N VAL A 128 -3.44 -5.21 -15.94
CA VAL A 128 -2.09 -5.55 -15.46
C VAL A 128 -1.77 -4.73 -14.23
N LEU A 129 -1.41 -5.42 -13.16
CA LEU A 129 -0.92 -4.78 -11.93
C LEU A 129 0.55 -5.14 -11.73
N VAL A 130 1.31 -4.16 -11.22
CA VAL A 130 2.73 -4.32 -10.91
C VAL A 130 3.00 -3.80 -9.51
N LEU A 131 3.87 -4.47 -8.78
CA LEU A 131 4.39 -3.99 -7.50
C LEU A 131 5.84 -4.45 -7.32
N ASP A 132 6.53 -3.82 -6.39
CA ASP A 132 7.81 -4.32 -5.91
C ASP A 132 7.81 -4.35 -4.38
N THR A 133 8.63 -5.24 -3.83
CA THR A 133 8.77 -5.43 -2.39
C THR A 133 10.20 -5.81 -2.06
N ALA A 134 10.66 -5.49 -0.84
CA ALA A 134 12.01 -5.85 -0.42
C ALA A 134 12.20 -7.37 -0.46
N THR A 135 13.26 -7.80 -1.11
CA THR A 135 13.59 -9.23 -1.23
C THR A 135 13.86 -9.83 0.15
N GLY A 136 13.34 -11.03 0.38
CA GLY A 136 13.51 -11.74 1.65
C GLY A 136 12.54 -11.31 2.75
N SER A 137 11.64 -10.37 2.46
CA SER A 137 10.57 -10.02 3.40
C SER A 137 9.45 -11.05 3.33
N GLY A 138 8.68 -11.18 4.40
CA GLY A 138 7.52 -12.08 4.42
C GLY A 138 6.44 -11.70 3.40
N ALA A 139 6.50 -10.50 2.85
CA ALA A 139 5.56 -10.01 1.85
C ALA A 139 5.63 -10.80 0.53
N GLU A 140 6.81 -11.31 0.14
CA GLU A 140 6.93 -12.09 -1.10
C GLU A 140 6.00 -13.31 -1.09
N ASN A 141 6.02 -14.09 -0.02
CA ASN A 141 5.13 -15.25 0.13
C ASN A 141 3.66 -14.85 0.10
N PHE A 142 3.34 -13.75 0.75
CA PHE A 142 1.99 -13.19 0.75
C PHE A 142 1.51 -12.92 -0.68
N TYR A 143 2.32 -12.25 -1.51
CA TYR A 143 1.93 -11.94 -2.87
C TYR A 143 1.80 -13.20 -3.74
N VAL A 144 2.70 -14.17 -3.59
CA VAL A 144 2.58 -15.46 -4.29
C VAL A 144 1.26 -16.13 -3.93
N GLN A 145 0.88 -16.15 -2.66
CA GLN A 145 -0.39 -16.73 -2.22
C GLN A 145 -1.61 -15.97 -2.76
N CYS A 146 -1.46 -14.67 -3.00
CA CYS A 146 -2.50 -13.85 -3.63
C CYS A 146 -2.57 -14.02 -5.16
N GLY A 147 -1.74 -14.89 -5.74
CA GLY A 147 -1.75 -15.17 -7.17
C GLY A 147 -0.84 -14.29 -8.01
N TRP A 148 0.06 -13.54 -7.37
CA TRP A 148 1.06 -12.74 -8.09
C TRP A 148 2.23 -13.58 -8.54
N GLU A 149 2.84 -13.21 -9.67
CA GLU A 149 4.01 -13.87 -10.22
C GLU A 149 5.24 -12.97 -10.09
N LYS A 150 6.36 -13.57 -9.70
CA LYS A 150 7.63 -12.85 -9.58
C LYS A 150 8.29 -12.73 -10.95
N ALA A 151 8.58 -11.49 -11.36
CA ALA A 151 9.28 -11.22 -12.62
C ALA A 151 10.80 -11.26 -12.47
N GLY A 152 11.32 -10.87 -11.31
CA GLY A 152 12.76 -10.84 -11.07
C GLY A 152 13.15 -9.99 -9.87
N GLU A 153 14.46 -9.77 -9.72
CA GLU A 153 15.02 -9.00 -8.62
C GLU A 153 16.02 -7.97 -9.15
N ILE A 154 16.08 -6.81 -8.46
CA ILE A 154 17.13 -5.82 -8.71
C ILE A 154 17.97 -5.71 -7.44
N PRO A 155 19.27 -6.11 -7.50
CA PRO A 155 20.14 -6.01 -6.33
C PRO A 155 20.40 -4.56 -5.91
N ARG A 156 20.62 -4.34 -4.62
CA ARG A 156 21.02 -3.04 -4.05
C ARG A 156 20.07 -1.89 -4.43
N TYR A 157 18.79 -2.19 -4.54
CA TYR A 157 17.81 -1.28 -5.10
C TYR A 157 17.44 -0.15 -4.13
N ALA A 158 17.34 -0.43 -2.85
CA ALA A 158 16.88 0.53 -1.85
C ALA A 158 17.57 0.29 -0.50
N LEU A 159 17.40 1.24 0.40
CA LEU A 159 17.83 1.08 1.79
C LEU A 159 16.64 0.65 2.63
N MET A 160 16.88 -0.30 3.52
CA MET A 160 15.96 -0.60 4.61
C MET A 160 15.94 0.60 5.58
N PRO A 161 14.91 0.74 6.43
CA PRO A 161 14.86 1.86 7.38
C PRO A 161 16.12 2.02 8.24
N ASP A 162 16.83 0.93 8.50
CA ASP A 162 18.08 0.93 9.29
C ASP A 162 19.33 1.29 8.48
N GLY A 163 19.20 1.49 7.17
CA GLY A 163 20.31 1.89 6.29
C GLY A 163 20.97 0.75 5.53
N GLU A 164 20.58 -0.50 5.74
CA GLU A 164 21.12 -1.62 4.97
C GLU A 164 20.55 -1.65 3.56
N GLN A 165 21.39 -1.89 2.56
CA GLN A 165 20.95 -2.07 1.18
C GLN A 165 20.16 -3.37 1.05
N THR A 166 19.09 -3.33 0.27
CA THR A 166 18.28 -4.51 -0.03
C THR A 166 17.92 -4.56 -1.51
N ALA A 167 17.82 -5.77 -2.03
CA ALA A 167 17.24 -5.98 -3.36
C ALA A 167 15.73 -5.76 -3.33
N THR A 168 15.16 -5.45 -4.47
CA THR A 168 13.71 -5.46 -4.63
C THR A 168 13.30 -6.62 -5.51
N SER A 169 12.15 -7.21 -5.20
CA SER A 169 11.52 -8.26 -6.00
C SER A 169 10.31 -7.66 -6.72
N LEU A 170 10.28 -7.81 -8.03
CA LEU A 170 9.21 -7.29 -8.88
C LEU A 170 8.15 -8.36 -9.10
N PHE A 171 6.91 -7.99 -8.90
CA PHE A 171 5.76 -8.88 -9.09
C PHE A 171 4.75 -8.26 -10.03
N TYR A 172 4.01 -9.12 -10.73
CA TYR A 172 2.90 -8.69 -11.58
C TYR A 172 1.71 -9.63 -11.42
N LYS A 173 0.54 -9.13 -11.76
CA LYS A 173 -0.69 -9.93 -11.80
C LYS A 173 -1.55 -9.47 -12.95
N PHE A 174 -2.05 -10.42 -13.74
CA PHE A 174 -3.03 -10.14 -14.78
C PHE A 174 -4.44 -10.27 -14.18
N LEU A 175 -5.28 -9.31 -14.51
CA LEU A 175 -6.69 -9.32 -14.10
C LEU A 175 -7.54 -9.71 -15.29
N SER A 176 -8.41 -10.67 -15.09
CA SER A 176 -9.33 -11.13 -16.13
C SER A 176 -10.59 -10.27 -16.18
#